data_abffc29a8c0c3ef13656119a968d050d
#
_entry.id   abffc29a8c0c3ef13656119a968d050d
#
_cell.length_a   1.000
_cell.length_b   1.000
_cell.length_c   1.000
_cell.angle_alpha   90.00
_cell.angle_beta   90.00
_cell.angle_gamma   90.00
#
_symmetry.space_group_name_H-M   'P 1'
#
loop_
_entity.id
_entity.type
_entity.pdbx_description
1 polymer ?
#
loop_
_entity_poly.entity_id
_entity_poly.type
_entity_poly.pdbx_seq_one_letter_code
_entity_poly.pdbx_strand_id
1 'polypeptide(L)'
;MNEARAIARCEEAAALLPPRFRRAALQMPDHRKRYTEEFRLRAGQPPAALLPEGEVTLPYFGADSRVTPRDLAQMVDAVTDYSRYACAETLRQGFLCLHGGFRLGVCGTAVLRNGAVASLRDISSLSLRIVTERIGLAEPTADSLFCAGAFRSTLLLSPPGGGKTTLLRDLIRTLSLGSEDRAALRVAVVDERGEIAVCAGGEAQMELGTHTDVLTLCPKAQGIGMVLRAMNPQVIAVDEITAAEDIAAMAYAANCGAALLATMHASGLDELRQKPLWPLLRDSGVFRRAVVIEGMGEERRYRVEELLP
;
A
#
# COMPACT_ATOMS: atom_id res chain seq x y z
N MET A 1 9.33 -1.98 13.97
CA MET A 1 10.24 -1.07 13.22
C MET A 1 11.15 -0.40 14.23
N ASN A 2 12.47 -0.37 13.99
CA ASN A 2 13.42 0.34 14.86
C ASN A 2 13.05 1.83 14.88
N GLU A 3 12.97 2.45 16.07
CA GLU A 3 12.62 3.87 16.24
C GLU A 3 13.47 4.79 15.36
N ALA A 4 14.76 4.53 15.25
CA ALA A 4 15.68 5.28 14.40
C ALA A 4 15.26 5.27 12.92
N ARG A 5 14.75 4.13 12.40
CA ARG A 5 14.27 4.03 11.02
C ARG A 5 12.98 4.84 10.81
N ALA A 6 12.07 4.85 11.80
CA ALA A 6 10.84 5.65 11.69
C ALA A 6 11.14 7.15 11.67
N ILE A 7 12.08 7.61 12.52
CA ILE A 7 12.55 9.00 12.55
C ILE A 7 13.19 9.36 11.21
N ALA A 8 14.10 8.52 10.70
CA ALA A 8 14.76 8.74 9.40
C ALA A 8 13.73 8.86 8.26
N ARG A 9 12.71 7.99 8.24
CA ARG A 9 11.62 8.05 7.24
C ARG A 9 10.83 9.36 7.32
N CYS A 10 10.55 9.85 8.52
CA CYS A 10 9.90 11.15 8.72
C CYS A 10 10.78 12.30 8.20
N GLU A 11 12.09 12.23 8.41
CA GLU A 11 13.05 13.24 7.95
C GLU A 11 13.23 13.22 6.43
N GLU A 12 13.26 12.04 5.81
CA GLU A 12 13.23 11.89 4.36
C GLU A 12 11.95 12.50 3.75
N ALA A 13 10.79 12.24 4.35
CA ALA A 13 9.53 12.88 3.93
C ALA A 13 9.58 14.40 4.10
N ALA A 14 10.11 14.88 5.23
CA ALA A 14 10.27 16.31 5.49
C ALA A 14 11.15 16.99 4.42
N ALA A 15 12.14 16.28 3.86
CA ALA A 15 12.98 16.81 2.79
C ALA A 15 12.21 17.11 1.49
N LEU A 16 11.06 16.45 1.25
CA LEU A 16 10.19 16.69 0.11
C LEU A 16 9.27 17.90 0.28
N LEU A 17 9.11 18.43 1.51
CA LEU A 17 8.29 19.60 1.76
C LEU A 17 8.88 20.86 1.12
N PRO A 18 8.06 21.89 0.83
CA PRO A 18 8.54 23.19 0.40
C PRO A 18 9.63 23.71 1.38
N PRO A 19 10.73 24.33 0.88
CA PRO A 19 11.89 24.66 1.69
C PRO A 19 11.57 25.41 2.99
N ARG A 20 10.58 26.29 2.97
CA ARG A 20 10.18 27.07 4.14
C ARG A 20 9.52 26.24 5.25
N PHE A 21 8.90 25.10 4.93
CA PHE A 21 8.28 24.20 5.92
C PHE A 21 9.16 23.02 6.32
N ARG A 22 10.17 22.69 5.50
CA ARG A 22 11.13 21.60 5.76
C ARG A 22 11.78 21.73 7.13
N ARG A 23 12.27 22.93 7.48
CA ARG A 23 12.92 23.16 8.77
C ARG A 23 11.97 22.90 9.94
N ALA A 24 10.72 23.32 9.83
CA ALA A 24 9.71 23.12 10.88
C ALA A 24 9.44 21.62 11.12
N ALA A 25 9.33 20.83 10.04
CA ALA A 25 9.15 19.38 10.13
C ALA A 25 10.38 18.69 10.74
N LEU A 26 11.60 19.07 10.33
CA LEU A 26 12.86 18.52 10.87
C LEU A 26 13.07 18.86 12.34
N GLN A 27 12.54 19.99 12.82
CA GLN A 27 12.62 20.42 14.22
C GLN A 27 11.56 19.77 15.14
N MET A 28 10.69 18.93 14.60
CA MET A 28 9.77 18.14 15.43
C MET A 28 10.57 17.26 16.40
N PRO A 29 10.11 17.09 17.66
CA PRO A 29 10.72 16.16 18.59
C PRO A 29 10.66 14.72 18.07
N ASP A 30 11.70 13.92 18.35
CA ASP A 30 11.83 12.56 17.86
C ASP A 30 10.64 11.66 18.24
N HIS A 31 10.07 11.85 19.45
CA HIS A 31 8.87 11.14 19.88
C HIS A 31 7.65 11.43 19.03
N ARG A 32 7.58 12.55 18.30
CA ARG A 32 6.54 12.85 17.31
C ARG A 32 6.92 12.36 15.92
N LYS A 33 8.18 12.56 15.49
CA LYS A 33 8.66 12.09 14.19
C LYS A 33 8.39 10.60 13.98
N ARG A 34 8.66 9.78 15.01
CA ARG A 34 8.49 8.32 14.93
C ARG A 34 7.05 7.85 14.68
N TYR A 35 6.07 8.68 15.03
CA TYR A 35 4.64 8.39 14.87
C TYR A 35 3.98 9.22 13.78
N THR A 36 4.72 10.08 13.07
CA THR A 36 4.16 10.88 11.99
C THR A 36 3.74 9.98 10.82
N GLU A 37 2.46 10.02 10.49
CA GLU A 37 1.86 9.25 9.40
C GLU A 37 1.82 10.02 8.09
N GLU A 38 1.55 11.34 8.19
CA GLU A 38 1.41 12.22 7.02
C GLU A 38 1.84 13.65 7.36
N PHE A 39 2.36 14.36 6.36
CA PHE A 39 2.40 15.82 6.37
C PHE A 39 1.26 16.38 5.54
N ARG A 40 0.54 17.36 6.10
CA ARG A 40 -0.63 17.98 5.50
C ARG A 40 -0.39 19.44 5.18
N LEU A 41 -0.56 19.82 3.92
CA LEU A 41 -0.47 21.20 3.44
C LEU A 41 -1.81 21.59 2.83
N ARG A 42 -2.46 22.65 3.36
CA ARG A 42 -3.72 23.19 2.85
C ARG A 42 -3.59 24.67 2.62
N ALA A 43 -3.98 25.16 1.46
CA ALA A 43 -3.92 26.59 1.14
C ALA A 43 -4.65 27.43 2.21
N GLY A 44 -3.99 28.47 2.70
CA GLY A 44 -4.50 29.36 3.74
C GLY A 44 -4.44 28.82 5.17
N GLN A 45 -3.97 27.58 5.39
CA GLN A 45 -3.83 26.97 6.70
C GLN A 45 -2.35 26.78 7.08
N PRO A 46 -2.00 26.70 8.39
CA PRO A 46 -0.68 26.26 8.79
C PRO A 46 -0.37 24.84 8.31
N PRO A 47 0.91 24.49 8.02
CA PRO A 47 1.30 23.13 7.74
C PRO A 47 1.13 22.27 8.98
N ALA A 48 0.75 20.99 8.80
CA ALA A 48 0.48 20.08 9.89
C ALA A 48 1.08 18.70 9.66
N ALA A 49 1.25 17.94 10.75
CA ALA A 49 1.57 16.52 10.75
C ALA A 49 0.39 15.73 11.34
N LEU A 50 0.06 14.60 10.74
CA LEU A 50 -0.91 13.64 11.27
C LEU A 50 -0.14 12.61 12.12
N LEU A 51 -0.59 12.46 13.37
CA LEU A 51 -0.13 11.47 14.33
C LEU A 51 -1.30 10.56 14.74
N PRO A 52 -1.08 9.42 15.41
CA PRO A 52 -2.17 8.55 15.87
C PRO A 52 -3.19 9.26 16.76
N GLU A 53 -2.76 10.23 17.56
CA GLU A 53 -3.61 11.05 18.44
C GLU A 53 -4.33 12.19 17.73
N GLY A 54 -4.01 12.45 16.47
CA GLY A 54 -4.63 13.48 15.64
C GLY A 54 -3.65 14.38 14.92
N GLU A 55 -4.19 15.41 14.28
CA GLU A 55 -3.42 16.37 13.47
C GLU A 55 -2.84 17.47 14.36
N VAL A 56 -1.53 17.72 14.24
CA VAL A 56 -0.80 18.74 14.98
C VAL A 56 -0.15 19.75 14.02
N THR A 57 -0.26 21.02 14.33
CA THR A 57 0.39 22.10 13.55
C THR A 57 1.91 22.00 13.72
N LEU A 58 2.64 22.13 12.60
CA LEU A 58 4.11 22.18 12.64
C LEU A 58 4.57 23.51 13.29
N PRO A 59 5.60 23.47 14.15
CA PRO A 59 6.16 24.69 14.75
C PRO A 59 6.82 25.53 13.65
N TYR A 60 6.22 26.67 13.32
CA TYR A 60 6.75 27.59 12.32
C TYR A 60 6.97 28.99 12.95
N PHE A 61 8.18 29.53 12.79
CA PHE A 61 8.62 30.78 13.42
C PHE A 61 8.75 31.95 12.41
N GLY A 62 8.01 31.91 11.32
CA GLY A 62 8.03 32.97 10.30
C GLY A 62 6.82 33.91 10.40
N ALA A 63 6.93 35.10 9.79
CA ALA A 63 5.86 36.08 9.76
C ALA A 63 4.59 35.62 9.02
N ASP A 64 4.72 34.65 8.12
CA ASP A 64 3.60 34.02 7.40
C ASP A 64 3.71 32.49 7.51
N SER A 65 2.98 31.91 8.46
CA SER A 65 2.95 30.46 8.72
C SER A 65 1.98 29.70 7.84
N ARG A 66 1.21 30.39 6.97
CA ARG A 66 0.17 29.77 6.14
C ARG A 66 0.72 29.24 4.84
N VAL A 67 0.26 28.08 4.44
CA VAL A 67 0.54 27.46 3.13
C VAL A 67 -0.09 28.31 2.03
N THR A 68 0.67 28.64 1.02
CA THR A 68 0.16 29.37 -0.15
C THR A 68 -0.07 28.41 -1.34
N PRO A 69 -0.92 28.77 -2.31
CA PRO A 69 -1.06 27.99 -3.55
C PRO A 69 0.26 27.81 -4.30
N ARG A 70 1.19 28.78 -4.16
CA ARG A 70 2.54 28.69 -4.75
C ARG A 70 3.38 27.60 -4.13
N ASP A 71 3.29 27.40 -2.80
CA ASP A 71 4.02 26.31 -2.11
C ASP A 71 3.53 24.95 -2.60
N LEU A 72 2.22 24.79 -2.75
CA LEU A 72 1.62 23.54 -3.23
C LEU A 72 2.05 23.24 -4.67
N ALA A 73 2.00 24.23 -5.55
CA ALA A 73 2.45 24.08 -6.92
C ALA A 73 3.94 23.75 -7.00
N GLN A 74 4.78 24.47 -6.25
CA GLN A 74 6.22 24.23 -6.17
C GLN A 74 6.55 22.80 -5.69
N MET A 75 5.83 22.30 -4.70
CA MET A 75 6.02 20.92 -4.23
C MET A 75 5.66 19.89 -5.30
N VAL A 76 4.51 20.06 -5.97
CA VAL A 76 4.11 19.15 -7.06
C VAL A 76 5.12 19.17 -8.19
N ASP A 77 5.57 20.37 -8.62
CA ASP A 77 6.57 20.51 -9.67
C ASP A 77 7.91 19.83 -9.29
N ALA A 78 8.37 20.04 -8.06
CA ALA A 78 9.61 19.46 -7.59
C ALA A 78 9.57 17.92 -7.53
N VAL A 79 8.47 17.32 -7.05
CA VAL A 79 8.36 15.85 -6.92
C VAL A 79 8.05 15.16 -8.26
N THR A 80 7.65 15.91 -9.30
CA THR A 80 7.44 15.40 -10.67
C THR A 80 8.60 15.72 -11.60
N ASP A 81 9.74 16.17 -11.08
CA ASP A 81 10.88 16.66 -11.87
C ASP A 81 10.45 17.66 -12.97
N TYR A 82 9.50 18.51 -12.62
CA TYR A 82 8.84 19.48 -13.52
C TYR A 82 8.14 18.84 -14.73
N SER A 83 7.92 17.51 -14.74
CA SER A 83 7.23 16.78 -15.81
C SER A 83 5.89 16.19 -15.35
N ARG A 84 4.87 17.04 -15.20
CA ARG A 84 3.51 16.60 -14.86
C ARG A 84 2.90 15.64 -15.88
N TYR A 85 3.38 15.64 -17.13
CA TYR A 85 2.89 14.74 -18.18
C TYR A 85 3.24 13.28 -17.89
N ALA A 86 4.42 13.00 -17.35
CA ALA A 86 4.84 11.65 -16.99
C ALA A 86 3.97 11.05 -15.88
N CYS A 87 3.38 11.90 -15.04
CA CYS A 87 2.55 11.51 -13.89
C CYS A 87 1.05 11.77 -14.13
N ALA A 88 0.63 12.04 -15.37
CA ALA A 88 -0.74 12.47 -15.68
C ALA A 88 -1.80 11.47 -15.24
N GLU A 89 -1.54 10.17 -15.36
CA GLU A 89 -2.49 9.12 -15.01
C GLU A 89 -2.73 9.04 -13.49
N THR A 90 -1.65 9.06 -12.69
CA THR A 90 -1.75 9.04 -11.23
C THR A 90 -2.32 10.34 -10.68
N LEU A 91 -2.00 11.49 -11.30
CA LEU A 91 -2.62 12.77 -10.96
C LEU A 91 -4.14 12.79 -11.22
N ARG A 92 -4.63 12.11 -12.25
CA ARG A 92 -6.08 11.93 -12.47
C ARG A 92 -6.74 11.15 -11.33
N GLN A 93 -6.01 10.21 -10.73
CA GLN A 93 -6.45 9.43 -9.58
C GLN A 93 -6.27 10.17 -8.26
N GLY A 94 -5.70 11.38 -8.28
CA GLY A 94 -5.51 12.24 -7.12
C GLY A 94 -4.29 11.93 -6.27
N PHE A 95 -3.29 11.19 -6.79
CA PHE A 95 -2.06 10.90 -6.06
C PHE A 95 -0.84 10.75 -6.96
N LEU A 96 0.34 10.79 -6.33
CA LEU A 96 1.65 10.47 -6.91
C LEU A 96 2.40 9.50 -6.00
N CYS A 97 3.03 8.47 -6.57
CA CYS A 97 4.02 7.66 -5.89
C CYS A 97 5.40 8.31 -6.09
N LEU A 98 6.15 8.45 -5.01
CA LEU A 98 7.44 9.13 -4.99
C LEU A 98 8.55 8.15 -4.62
N HIS A 99 9.78 8.45 -5.07
CA HIS A 99 10.96 7.72 -4.63
C HIS A 99 11.04 7.68 -3.09
N GLY A 100 11.56 6.59 -2.56
CA GLY A 100 11.57 6.31 -1.13
C GLY A 100 10.23 5.80 -0.59
N GLY A 101 9.24 5.49 -1.44
CA GLY A 101 7.97 4.88 -1.04
C GLY A 101 6.99 5.84 -0.39
N PHE A 102 7.12 7.14 -0.66
CA PHE A 102 6.15 8.15 -0.22
C PHE A 102 5.00 8.24 -1.21
N ARG A 103 3.81 8.58 -0.71
CA ARG A 103 2.64 8.85 -1.54
C ARG A 103 2.14 10.26 -1.29
N LEU A 104 2.06 11.05 -2.35
CA LEU A 104 1.54 12.42 -2.30
C LEU A 104 0.11 12.43 -2.82
N GLY A 105 -0.88 12.56 -1.93
CA GLY A 105 -2.26 12.85 -2.29
C GLY A 105 -2.40 14.30 -2.73
N VAL A 106 -3.16 14.54 -3.79
CA VAL A 106 -3.34 15.86 -4.41
C VAL A 106 -4.83 16.16 -4.52
N CYS A 107 -5.25 17.31 -3.99
CA CYS A 107 -6.59 17.85 -4.19
C CYS A 107 -6.52 19.24 -4.84
N GLY A 108 -7.50 19.51 -5.68
CA GLY A 108 -7.62 20.78 -6.41
C GLY A 108 -8.91 20.81 -7.21
N THR A 109 -8.99 21.69 -8.20
CA THR A 109 -10.12 21.79 -9.12
C THR A 109 -9.98 20.76 -10.24
N ALA A 110 -10.95 19.85 -10.34
CA ALA A 110 -10.96 18.85 -11.40
C ALA A 110 -11.28 19.49 -12.77
N VAL A 111 -10.51 19.12 -13.79
CA VAL A 111 -10.77 19.42 -15.19
C VAL A 111 -11.36 18.19 -15.85
N LEU A 112 -12.58 18.30 -16.36
CA LEU A 112 -13.27 17.19 -16.99
C LEU A 112 -13.08 17.20 -18.52
N ARG A 113 -12.93 15.99 -19.09
CA ARG A 113 -13.04 15.71 -20.53
C ARG A 113 -13.95 14.51 -20.74
N ASN A 114 -14.96 14.66 -21.56
CA ASN A 114 -15.92 13.58 -21.84
C ASN A 114 -16.52 12.94 -20.57
N GLY A 115 -16.81 13.76 -19.55
CA GLY A 115 -17.38 13.30 -18.28
C GLY A 115 -16.39 12.65 -17.30
N ALA A 116 -15.13 12.48 -17.69
CA ALA A 116 -14.08 11.91 -16.83
C ALA A 116 -13.07 12.99 -16.38
N VAL A 117 -12.43 12.78 -15.22
CA VAL A 117 -11.36 13.65 -14.73
C VAL A 117 -10.15 13.51 -15.67
N ALA A 118 -9.78 14.60 -16.32
CA ALA A 118 -8.62 14.64 -17.22
C ALA A 118 -7.34 15.15 -16.52
N SER A 119 -7.49 16.08 -15.57
CA SER A 119 -6.39 16.65 -14.79
C SER A 119 -6.91 17.39 -13.56
N LEU A 120 -5.99 17.83 -12.70
CA LEU A 120 -6.26 18.74 -11.58
C LEU A 120 -5.57 20.08 -11.85
N ARG A 121 -6.25 21.17 -11.49
CA ARG A 121 -5.70 22.54 -11.47
C ARG A 121 -5.98 23.19 -10.13
N ASP A 122 -5.41 24.35 -9.88
CA ASP A 122 -5.63 25.13 -8.65
C ASP A 122 -5.51 24.24 -7.40
N ILE A 123 -4.34 23.61 -7.24
CA ILE A 123 -4.09 22.69 -6.14
C ILE A 123 -4.41 23.38 -4.80
N SER A 124 -5.33 22.81 -4.05
CA SER A 124 -5.83 23.35 -2.78
C SER A 124 -5.23 22.67 -1.56
N SER A 125 -4.83 21.39 -1.68
CA SER A 125 -4.19 20.67 -0.60
C SER A 125 -3.33 19.51 -1.08
N LEU A 126 -2.33 19.18 -0.26
CA LEU A 126 -1.43 18.04 -0.43
C LEU A 126 -1.36 17.23 0.87
N SER A 127 -1.30 15.90 0.73
CA SER A 127 -1.07 14.95 1.82
C SER A 127 0.12 14.08 1.48
N LEU A 128 1.27 14.35 2.11
CA LEU A 128 2.46 13.51 1.94
C LEU A 128 2.43 12.39 2.96
N ARG A 129 2.05 11.20 2.53
CA ARG A 129 1.94 10.00 3.36
C ARG A 129 3.27 9.30 3.51
N ILE A 130 3.63 9.00 4.75
CA ILE A 130 4.84 8.27 5.11
C ILE A 130 4.47 6.79 5.21
N VAL A 131 4.74 6.04 4.16
CA VAL A 131 4.50 4.59 4.20
C VAL A 131 5.58 3.93 5.05
N THR A 132 5.16 3.20 6.07
CA THR A 132 6.06 2.46 6.96
C THR A 132 6.07 0.99 6.61
N GLU A 133 7.25 0.41 6.49
CA GLU A 133 7.43 -1.03 6.35
C GLU A 133 7.59 -1.68 7.73
N ARG A 134 7.01 -2.84 7.88
CA ARG A 134 7.24 -3.71 9.02
C ARG A 134 7.69 -5.07 8.51
N ILE A 135 8.98 -5.32 8.62
CA ILE A 135 9.62 -6.57 8.21
C ILE A 135 9.58 -7.57 9.36
N GLY A 136 9.37 -8.86 9.05
CA GLY A 136 9.35 -9.95 10.02
C GLY A 136 7.98 -10.23 10.64
N LEU A 137 6.92 -9.53 10.22
CA LEU A 137 5.55 -9.80 10.71
C LEU A 137 5.01 -11.15 10.26
N ALA A 138 5.41 -11.59 9.08
CA ALA A 138 4.94 -12.81 8.46
C ALA A 138 5.63 -14.08 9.01
N GLU A 139 6.84 -13.94 9.53
CA GLU A 139 7.67 -15.07 9.98
C GLU A 139 6.94 -16.04 10.93
N PRO A 140 6.22 -15.58 11.97
CA PRO A 140 5.54 -16.49 12.89
C PRO A 140 4.41 -17.31 12.25
N THR A 141 3.84 -16.84 11.15
CA THR A 141 2.69 -17.47 10.48
C THR A 141 3.06 -18.16 9.18
N ALA A 142 4.19 -17.80 8.58
CA ALA A 142 4.55 -18.24 7.24
C ALA A 142 4.57 -19.77 7.08
N ASP A 143 5.14 -20.50 8.05
CA ASP A 143 5.24 -21.97 7.99
C ASP A 143 3.87 -22.64 7.99
N SER A 144 2.90 -22.11 8.72
CA SER A 144 1.54 -22.64 8.78
C SER A 144 0.75 -22.45 7.48
N LEU A 145 1.27 -21.64 6.54
CA LEU A 145 0.66 -21.43 5.22
C LEU A 145 1.16 -22.43 4.17
N PHE A 146 2.11 -23.31 4.55
CA PHE A 146 2.58 -24.39 3.69
C PHE A 146 1.95 -25.74 4.07
N CYS A 147 1.84 -26.61 3.10
CA CYS A 147 1.44 -28.01 3.30
C CYS A 147 2.21 -28.88 2.30
N ALA A 148 2.91 -29.90 2.81
CA ALA A 148 3.77 -30.76 1.99
C ALA A 148 4.76 -29.98 1.10
N GLY A 149 5.34 -28.90 1.62
CA GLY A 149 6.30 -28.04 0.91
C GLY A 149 5.69 -27.05 -0.10
N ALA A 150 4.37 -27.06 -0.29
CA ALA A 150 3.68 -26.14 -1.22
C ALA A 150 2.93 -25.05 -0.45
N PHE A 151 3.07 -23.78 -0.89
CA PHE A 151 2.29 -22.67 -0.35
C PHE A 151 0.79 -22.87 -0.68
N ARG A 152 -0.06 -22.68 0.30
CA ARG A 152 -1.51 -22.76 0.17
C ARG A 152 -2.10 -21.39 -0.09
N SER A 153 -2.98 -21.31 -1.10
CA SER A 153 -3.69 -20.06 -1.39
C SER A 153 -4.35 -19.51 -0.14
N THR A 154 -3.99 -18.28 0.22
CA THR A 154 -4.27 -17.69 1.54
C THR A 154 -5.00 -16.36 1.39
N LEU A 155 -6.04 -16.15 2.20
CA LEU A 155 -6.81 -14.93 2.29
C LEU A 155 -6.50 -14.20 3.61
N LEU A 156 -6.10 -12.94 3.55
CA LEU A 156 -5.84 -12.10 4.71
C LEU A 156 -7.10 -11.31 5.07
N LEU A 157 -7.54 -11.41 6.32
CA LEU A 157 -8.77 -10.80 6.82
C LEU A 157 -8.47 -9.80 7.93
N SER A 158 -8.99 -8.60 7.83
CA SER A 158 -9.14 -7.65 8.94
C SER A 158 -10.08 -6.51 8.56
N PRO A 159 -10.59 -5.74 9.53
CA PRO A 159 -11.26 -4.47 9.27
C PRO A 159 -10.37 -3.47 8.52
N PRO A 160 -10.93 -2.37 7.99
CA PRO A 160 -10.14 -1.25 7.48
C PRO A 160 -9.11 -0.76 8.50
N GLY A 161 -7.90 -0.42 8.05
CA GLY A 161 -6.82 0.03 8.94
C GLY A 161 -6.15 -1.07 9.79
N GLY A 162 -6.63 -2.33 9.75
CA GLY A 162 -6.09 -3.44 10.55
C GLY A 162 -4.72 -3.95 10.13
N GLY A 163 -4.14 -3.46 9.02
CA GLY A 163 -2.76 -3.78 8.61
C GLY A 163 -2.63 -4.90 7.58
N LYS A 164 -3.71 -5.22 6.83
CA LYS A 164 -3.69 -6.23 5.76
C LYS A 164 -2.57 -6.01 4.75
N THR A 165 -2.48 -4.82 4.17
CA THR A 165 -1.46 -4.49 3.16
C THR A 165 -0.04 -4.57 3.74
N THR A 166 0.14 -4.27 5.03
CA THR A 166 1.44 -4.41 5.71
C THR A 166 1.85 -5.87 5.85
N LEU A 167 0.92 -6.75 6.26
CA LEU A 167 1.17 -8.18 6.35
C LEU A 167 1.33 -8.81 4.96
N LEU A 168 0.51 -8.38 3.97
CA LEU A 168 0.60 -8.82 2.59
C LEU A 168 2.00 -8.57 2.02
N ARG A 169 2.55 -7.37 2.20
CA ARG A 169 3.92 -7.04 1.75
C ARG A 169 4.97 -7.95 2.37
N ASP A 170 4.90 -8.14 3.68
CA ASP A 170 5.89 -8.96 4.37
C ASP A 170 5.77 -10.45 4.04
N LEU A 171 4.55 -10.95 3.77
CA LEU A 171 4.34 -12.28 3.21
C LEU A 171 4.92 -12.41 1.80
N ILE A 172 4.67 -11.44 0.92
CA ILE A 172 5.28 -11.40 -0.42
C ILE A 172 6.80 -11.50 -0.31
N ARG A 173 7.40 -10.64 0.53
CA ARG A 173 8.85 -10.64 0.79
C ARG A 173 9.33 -12.01 1.30
N THR A 174 8.65 -12.55 2.30
CA THR A 174 9.01 -13.83 2.93
C THR A 174 8.91 -15.01 1.94
N LEU A 175 7.87 -15.04 1.11
CA LEU A 175 7.72 -16.06 0.06
C LEU A 175 8.78 -15.92 -1.03
N SER A 176 9.08 -14.68 -1.43
CA SER A 176 10.04 -14.36 -2.48
C SER A 176 11.49 -14.63 -2.05
N LEU A 177 11.83 -14.42 -0.77
CA LEU A 177 13.18 -14.69 -0.26
C LEU A 177 13.39 -16.17 0.09
N GLY A 178 12.34 -16.87 0.50
CA GLY A 178 12.46 -18.20 1.09
C GLY A 178 13.11 -18.17 2.48
N SER A 179 13.57 -19.31 2.95
CA SER A 179 14.35 -19.49 4.19
C SER A 179 15.25 -20.73 4.05
N GLU A 180 16.00 -21.08 5.10
CA GLU A 180 16.82 -22.31 5.09
C GLU A 180 15.97 -23.56 4.81
N ASP A 181 14.71 -23.59 5.32
CA ASP A 181 13.79 -24.73 5.19
C ASP A 181 12.77 -24.58 4.04
N ARG A 182 12.74 -23.46 3.35
CA ARG A 182 11.75 -23.14 2.30
C ARG A 182 12.41 -22.52 1.09
N ALA A 183 12.23 -23.12 -0.08
CA ALA A 183 12.68 -22.54 -1.32
C ALA A 183 11.98 -21.19 -1.60
N ALA A 184 12.72 -20.24 -2.17
CA ALA A 184 12.17 -18.99 -2.67
C ALA A 184 11.15 -19.25 -3.79
N LEU A 185 10.04 -18.52 -3.78
CA LEU A 185 8.98 -18.63 -4.77
C LEU A 185 8.97 -17.41 -5.69
N ARG A 186 8.67 -17.63 -6.97
CA ARG A 186 8.37 -16.53 -7.90
C ARG A 186 6.99 -15.96 -7.57
N VAL A 187 6.96 -14.71 -7.12
CA VAL A 187 5.75 -13.99 -6.74
C VAL A 187 5.45 -12.92 -7.78
N ALA A 188 4.25 -12.94 -8.36
CA ALA A 188 3.79 -11.81 -9.16
C ALA A 188 2.76 -11.00 -8.37
N VAL A 189 2.98 -9.70 -8.28
CA VAL A 189 2.09 -8.76 -7.59
C VAL A 189 1.27 -7.99 -8.61
N VAL A 190 -0.05 -8.00 -8.46
CA VAL A 190 -0.95 -7.11 -9.20
C VAL A 190 -1.44 -6.02 -8.24
N ASP A 191 -0.80 -4.88 -8.33
CA ASP A 191 -0.99 -3.72 -7.43
C ASP A 191 -1.86 -2.66 -8.11
N GLU A 192 -3.17 -2.88 -8.09
CA GLU A 192 -4.14 -2.01 -8.79
C GLU A 192 -4.09 -0.56 -8.30
N ARG A 193 -3.87 -0.35 -7.00
CA ARG A 193 -3.87 0.99 -6.39
C ARG A 193 -2.48 1.58 -6.16
N GLY A 194 -1.42 0.84 -6.50
CA GLY A 194 -0.04 1.25 -6.21
C GLY A 194 0.26 1.32 -4.71
N GLU A 195 -0.42 0.49 -3.90
CA GLU A 195 -0.30 0.51 -2.43
C GLU A 195 0.59 -0.62 -1.89
N ILE A 196 0.79 -1.70 -2.64
CA ILE A 196 1.64 -2.82 -2.22
C ILE A 196 3.11 -2.46 -2.45
N ALA A 197 3.51 -2.23 -3.68
CA ALA A 197 4.89 -1.98 -4.09
C ALA A 197 5.30 -0.51 -4.01
N VAL A 198 4.33 0.41 -4.12
CA VAL A 198 4.55 1.88 -4.20
C VAL A 198 5.61 2.19 -5.27
N CYS A 199 5.40 1.69 -6.50
CA CYS A 199 6.37 1.85 -7.58
C CYS A 199 6.60 3.32 -7.94
N ALA A 200 7.87 3.69 -8.09
CA ALA A 200 8.30 4.99 -8.63
C ALA A 200 9.43 4.75 -9.65
N GLY A 201 9.34 5.38 -10.82
CA GLY A 201 10.34 5.21 -11.87
C GLY A 201 10.53 3.76 -12.36
N GLY A 202 9.53 2.89 -12.21
CA GLY A 202 9.62 1.47 -12.56
C GLY A 202 10.20 0.58 -11.45
N GLU A 203 10.60 1.15 -10.32
CA GLU A 203 11.18 0.43 -9.19
C GLU A 203 10.19 0.34 -8.03
N ALA A 204 10.06 -0.84 -7.43
CA ALA A 204 9.32 -1.02 -6.18
C ALA A 204 10.07 -0.30 -5.05
N GLN A 205 9.36 0.55 -4.30
CA GLN A 205 9.94 1.29 -3.18
C GLN A 205 9.76 0.56 -1.85
N MET A 206 9.03 -0.56 -1.87
CA MET A 206 8.85 -1.45 -0.73
C MET A 206 9.68 -2.71 -0.92
N GLU A 207 10.18 -3.26 0.19
CA GLU A 207 10.96 -4.49 0.19
C GLU A 207 10.04 -5.70 -0.03
N LEU A 208 10.02 -6.22 -1.26
CA LEU A 208 9.16 -7.33 -1.66
C LEU A 208 9.92 -8.64 -1.92
N GLY A 209 11.25 -8.63 -1.72
CA GLY A 209 12.13 -9.77 -1.99
C GLY A 209 12.57 -9.86 -3.46
N THR A 210 13.58 -10.70 -3.70
CA THR A 210 14.34 -10.72 -4.96
C THR A 210 13.67 -11.50 -6.11
N HIS A 211 12.62 -12.28 -5.83
CA HIS A 211 11.90 -13.07 -6.83
C HIS A 211 10.46 -12.55 -7.01
N THR A 212 10.28 -11.23 -6.92
CA THR A 212 8.97 -10.58 -7.04
C THR A 212 8.90 -9.71 -8.29
N ASP A 213 7.92 -9.99 -9.15
CA ASP A 213 7.56 -9.17 -10.30
C ASP A 213 6.33 -8.32 -9.95
N VAL A 214 6.31 -7.05 -10.34
CA VAL A 214 5.22 -6.12 -10.01
C VAL A 214 4.55 -5.55 -11.25
N LEU A 215 3.24 -5.71 -11.34
CA LEU A 215 2.38 -5.01 -12.28
C LEU A 215 1.52 -4.01 -11.50
N THR A 216 1.73 -2.71 -11.72
CA THR A 216 1.03 -1.65 -10.99
C THR A 216 0.02 -0.90 -11.86
N LEU A 217 -1.00 -0.29 -11.22
CA LEU A 217 -2.03 0.54 -11.86
C LEU A 217 -2.84 -0.20 -12.95
N CYS A 218 -3.00 -1.50 -12.80
CA CYS A 218 -3.77 -2.34 -13.70
C CYS A 218 -4.95 -2.97 -12.95
N PRO A 219 -6.17 -2.99 -13.52
CA PRO A 219 -7.30 -3.68 -12.93
C PRO A 219 -6.96 -5.15 -12.62
N LYS A 220 -7.30 -5.63 -11.42
CA LYS A 220 -6.87 -6.95 -10.90
C LYS A 220 -7.15 -8.11 -11.85
N ALA A 221 -8.39 -8.22 -12.32
CA ALA A 221 -8.78 -9.31 -13.21
C ALA A 221 -7.94 -9.37 -14.50
N GLN A 222 -7.62 -8.21 -15.08
CA GLN A 222 -6.77 -8.13 -16.28
C GLN A 222 -5.30 -8.43 -15.93
N GLY A 223 -4.81 -7.82 -14.84
CA GLY A 223 -3.43 -7.95 -14.37
C GLY A 223 -3.07 -9.40 -14.03
N ILE A 224 -3.96 -10.14 -13.36
CA ILE A 224 -3.78 -11.57 -13.06
C ILE A 224 -3.52 -12.35 -14.37
N GLY A 225 -4.36 -12.14 -15.39
CA GLY A 225 -4.18 -12.79 -16.68
C GLY A 225 -2.88 -12.41 -17.40
N MET A 226 -2.41 -11.17 -17.23
CA MET A 226 -1.16 -10.69 -17.81
C MET A 226 0.05 -11.34 -17.16
N VAL A 227 0.15 -11.27 -15.83
CA VAL A 227 1.32 -11.82 -15.09
C VAL A 227 1.39 -13.34 -15.21
N LEU A 228 0.25 -14.02 -15.22
CA LEU A 228 0.18 -15.46 -15.37
C LEU A 228 0.83 -15.94 -16.70
N ARG A 229 0.54 -15.23 -17.80
CA ARG A 229 1.10 -15.57 -19.12
C ARG A 229 2.56 -15.14 -19.29
N ALA A 230 2.95 -14.03 -18.67
CA ALA A 230 4.24 -13.40 -18.95
C ALA A 230 5.35 -13.80 -17.95
N MET A 231 5.02 -14.01 -16.66
CA MET A 231 6.01 -14.10 -15.58
C MET A 231 6.15 -15.51 -14.99
N ASN A 232 5.30 -16.47 -15.39
CA ASN A 232 5.32 -17.84 -14.84
C ASN A 232 5.37 -17.87 -13.31
N PRO A 233 4.45 -17.20 -12.61
CA PRO A 233 4.49 -17.09 -11.15
C PRO A 233 4.07 -18.39 -10.48
N GLN A 234 4.65 -18.68 -9.32
CA GLN A 234 4.18 -19.73 -8.41
C GLN A 234 3.10 -19.19 -7.45
N VAL A 235 3.20 -17.89 -7.13
CA VAL A 235 2.21 -17.18 -6.32
C VAL A 235 1.82 -15.88 -7.01
N ILE A 236 0.51 -15.59 -7.07
CA ILE A 236 0.01 -14.27 -7.47
C ILE A 236 -0.57 -13.60 -6.24
N ALA A 237 -0.01 -12.42 -5.91
CA ALA A 237 -0.45 -11.60 -4.80
C ALA A 237 -1.27 -10.41 -5.32
N VAL A 238 -2.43 -10.18 -4.71
CA VAL A 238 -3.32 -9.06 -5.04
C VAL A 238 -3.79 -8.39 -3.75
N ASP A 239 -4.07 -7.11 -3.83
CA ASP A 239 -4.75 -6.42 -2.73
C ASP A 239 -6.26 -6.76 -2.78
N GLU A 240 -7.05 -6.06 -2.08
CA GLU A 240 -8.45 -6.23 -1.74
C GLU A 240 -9.36 -6.82 -2.84
N ILE A 241 -9.96 -7.99 -2.58
CA ILE A 241 -11.00 -8.59 -3.45
C ILE A 241 -12.28 -7.77 -3.29
N THR A 242 -12.76 -7.17 -4.39
CA THR A 242 -13.92 -6.29 -4.38
C THR A 242 -15.01 -6.65 -5.39
N ALA A 243 -14.71 -7.50 -6.38
CA ALA A 243 -15.60 -7.83 -7.49
C ALA A 243 -15.62 -9.32 -7.81
N ALA A 244 -16.69 -9.76 -8.45
CA ALA A 244 -16.85 -11.16 -8.90
C ALA A 244 -15.80 -11.54 -9.97
N GLU A 245 -15.44 -10.58 -10.80
CA GLU A 245 -14.43 -10.72 -11.86
C GLU A 245 -13.04 -11.02 -11.27
N ASP A 246 -12.72 -10.46 -10.10
CA ASP A 246 -11.48 -10.74 -9.38
C ASP A 246 -11.43 -12.24 -9.01
N ILE A 247 -12.53 -12.77 -8.45
CA ILE A 247 -12.63 -14.18 -8.04
C ILE A 247 -12.51 -15.10 -9.25
N ALA A 248 -13.17 -14.78 -10.37
CA ALA A 248 -13.10 -15.56 -11.59
C ALA A 248 -11.66 -15.61 -12.15
N ALA A 249 -10.95 -14.48 -12.17
CA ALA A 249 -9.56 -14.43 -12.62
C ALA A 249 -8.62 -15.22 -11.70
N MET A 250 -8.82 -15.15 -10.37
CA MET A 250 -8.08 -15.94 -9.41
C MET A 250 -8.33 -17.44 -9.54
N ALA A 251 -9.59 -17.85 -9.78
CA ALA A 251 -9.93 -19.25 -10.03
C ALA A 251 -9.25 -19.77 -11.31
N TYR A 252 -9.22 -18.96 -12.35
CA TYR A 252 -8.49 -19.30 -13.58
C TYR A 252 -6.98 -19.48 -13.31
N ALA A 253 -6.36 -18.58 -12.57
CA ALA A 253 -4.94 -18.67 -12.23
C ALA A 253 -4.63 -19.90 -11.36
N ALA A 254 -5.50 -20.24 -10.40
CA ALA A 254 -5.37 -21.44 -9.58
C ALA A 254 -5.45 -22.71 -10.42
N ASN A 255 -6.36 -22.77 -11.40
CA ASN A 255 -6.46 -23.89 -12.33
C ASN A 255 -5.22 -24.02 -13.24
N CYS A 256 -4.46 -22.94 -13.45
CA CYS A 256 -3.18 -22.95 -14.15
C CYS A 256 -2.00 -23.29 -13.23
N GLY A 257 -2.23 -23.57 -11.93
CA GLY A 257 -1.22 -24.01 -10.98
C GLY A 257 -0.59 -22.91 -10.13
N ALA A 258 -0.99 -21.65 -10.25
CA ALA A 258 -0.53 -20.58 -9.39
C ALA A 258 -1.31 -20.57 -8.07
N ALA A 259 -0.62 -20.44 -6.93
CA ALA A 259 -1.25 -20.14 -5.65
C ALA A 259 -1.61 -18.65 -5.54
N LEU A 260 -2.63 -18.33 -4.74
CA LEU A 260 -3.13 -16.97 -4.57
C LEU A 260 -2.88 -16.46 -3.15
N LEU A 261 -2.47 -15.21 -3.05
CA LEU A 261 -2.38 -14.46 -1.79
C LEU A 261 -3.18 -13.15 -1.96
N ALA A 262 -4.27 -13.00 -1.22
CA ALA A 262 -5.16 -11.86 -1.38
C ALA A 262 -5.64 -11.31 -0.04
N THR A 263 -6.22 -10.10 -0.06
CA THR A 263 -6.84 -9.51 1.14
C THR A 263 -8.35 -9.29 0.95
N MET A 264 -9.07 -9.27 2.05
CA MET A 264 -10.48 -8.90 2.09
C MET A 264 -10.84 -8.23 3.41
N HIS A 265 -11.77 -7.27 3.38
CA HIS A 265 -12.28 -6.67 4.61
C HIS A 265 -13.26 -7.61 5.30
N ALA A 266 -12.85 -8.17 6.44
CA ALA A 266 -13.70 -8.87 7.40
C ALA A 266 -12.96 -9.00 8.73
N SER A 267 -13.65 -8.91 9.85
CA SER A 267 -13.06 -9.09 11.18
C SER A 267 -12.76 -10.56 11.53
N GLY A 268 -13.23 -11.50 10.70
CA GLY A 268 -13.04 -12.94 10.85
C GLY A 268 -13.92 -13.72 9.88
N LEU A 269 -13.90 -15.07 10.01
CA LEU A 269 -14.64 -15.95 9.11
C LEU A 269 -16.16 -15.74 9.16
N ASP A 270 -16.73 -15.42 10.31
CA ASP A 270 -18.18 -15.24 10.45
C ASP A 270 -18.66 -14.01 9.67
N GLU A 271 -17.93 -12.90 9.72
CA GLU A 271 -18.24 -11.74 8.89
C GLU A 271 -17.99 -12.04 7.40
N LEU A 272 -16.90 -12.75 7.08
CA LEU A 272 -16.61 -13.14 5.71
C LEU A 272 -17.77 -13.93 5.10
N ARG A 273 -18.35 -14.89 5.84
CA ARG A 273 -19.49 -15.71 5.39
C ARG A 273 -20.76 -14.91 5.12
N GLN A 274 -20.89 -13.71 5.68
CA GLN A 274 -22.00 -12.79 5.46
C GLN A 274 -21.77 -11.85 4.26
N LYS A 275 -20.57 -11.79 3.69
CA LYS A 275 -20.29 -10.94 2.52
C LYS A 275 -20.99 -11.44 1.27
N PRO A 276 -21.51 -10.53 0.41
CA PRO A 276 -22.19 -10.93 -0.85
C PRO A 276 -21.31 -11.77 -1.78
N LEU A 277 -19.99 -11.59 -1.74
CA LEU A 277 -19.02 -12.33 -2.56
C LEU A 277 -18.68 -13.72 -1.98
N TRP A 278 -19.10 -14.03 -0.76
CA TRP A 278 -18.75 -15.30 -0.11
C TRP A 278 -19.16 -16.54 -0.88
N PRO A 279 -20.39 -16.66 -1.44
CA PRO A 279 -20.76 -17.85 -2.20
C PRO A 279 -19.80 -18.11 -3.39
N LEU A 280 -19.46 -17.07 -4.14
CA LEU A 280 -18.52 -17.17 -5.25
C LEU A 280 -17.11 -17.57 -4.79
N LEU A 281 -16.64 -16.96 -3.70
CA LEU A 281 -15.34 -17.25 -3.12
C LEU A 281 -15.24 -18.70 -2.65
N ARG A 282 -16.25 -19.19 -1.92
CA ARG A 282 -16.35 -20.58 -1.45
C ARG A 282 -16.40 -21.55 -2.62
N ASP A 283 -17.29 -21.30 -3.59
CA ASP A 283 -17.54 -22.21 -4.69
C ASP A 283 -16.36 -22.28 -5.68
N SER A 284 -15.53 -21.22 -5.73
CA SER A 284 -14.26 -21.22 -6.48
C SER A 284 -13.23 -22.20 -5.93
N GLY A 285 -13.28 -22.52 -4.64
CA GLY A 285 -12.34 -23.41 -3.96
C GLY A 285 -10.89 -22.94 -3.97
N VAL A 286 -10.62 -21.67 -4.33
CA VAL A 286 -9.27 -21.12 -4.49
C VAL A 286 -8.52 -21.06 -3.18
N PHE A 287 -9.12 -20.45 -2.16
CA PHE A 287 -8.45 -20.21 -0.88
C PHE A 287 -8.65 -21.37 0.08
N ARG A 288 -7.55 -21.86 0.64
CA ARG A 288 -7.53 -22.96 1.62
C ARG A 288 -7.24 -22.48 3.03
N ARG A 289 -6.55 -21.34 3.16
CA ARG A 289 -6.16 -20.74 4.44
C ARG A 289 -6.72 -19.32 4.53
N ALA A 290 -7.06 -18.95 5.75
CA ALA A 290 -7.31 -17.55 6.11
C ALA A 290 -6.36 -17.14 7.24
N VAL A 291 -5.82 -15.94 7.16
CA VAL A 291 -5.11 -15.28 8.27
C VAL A 291 -5.97 -14.14 8.76
N VAL A 292 -6.50 -14.29 9.95
CA VAL A 292 -7.27 -13.25 10.62
C VAL A 292 -6.32 -12.38 11.43
N ILE A 293 -6.32 -11.07 11.14
CA ILE A 293 -5.52 -10.08 11.86
C ILE A 293 -6.40 -9.48 12.95
N GLU A 294 -6.06 -9.72 14.21
CA GLU A 294 -6.76 -9.25 15.40
C GLU A 294 -5.92 -8.19 16.13
N GLY A 295 -6.59 -7.28 16.82
CA GLY A 295 -5.94 -6.20 17.56
C GLY A 295 -5.41 -5.06 16.68
N MET A 296 -4.78 -4.07 17.30
CA MET A 296 -4.20 -2.89 16.66
C MET A 296 -2.78 -2.63 17.18
N GLY A 297 -1.98 -1.94 16.38
CA GLY A 297 -0.64 -1.50 16.79
C GLY A 297 0.29 -2.67 17.13
N GLU A 298 0.83 -2.67 18.34
CA GLU A 298 1.77 -3.69 18.84
C GLU A 298 1.06 -4.94 19.40
N GLU A 299 -0.24 -4.86 19.68
CA GLU A 299 -1.05 -5.98 20.17
C GLU A 299 -1.59 -6.88 19.05
N ARG A 300 -1.16 -6.65 17.80
CA ARG A 300 -1.61 -7.47 16.67
C ARG A 300 -1.25 -8.93 16.84
N ARG A 301 -2.23 -9.78 16.58
CA ARG A 301 -2.10 -11.23 16.53
C ARG A 301 -2.57 -11.74 15.19
N TYR A 302 -1.95 -12.81 14.73
CA TYR A 302 -2.26 -13.44 13.45
C TYR A 302 -2.74 -14.87 13.74
N ARG A 303 -4.02 -15.12 13.47
CA ARG A 303 -4.63 -16.43 13.64
C ARG A 303 -4.84 -17.07 12.28
N VAL A 304 -4.24 -18.23 12.08
CA VAL A 304 -4.37 -19.00 10.84
C VAL A 304 -5.50 -20.00 10.99
N GLU A 305 -6.42 -20.00 10.05
CA GLU A 305 -7.59 -20.88 10.03
C GLU A 305 -7.71 -21.59 8.68
N GLU A 306 -8.33 -22.78 8.69
CA GLU A 306 -8.76 -23.42 7.45
C GLU A 306 -10.04 -22.76 6.96
N LEU A 307 -10.02 -22.31 5.70
CA LEU A 307 -11.17 -21.66 5.10
C LEU A 307 -12.16 -22.66 4.53
N LEU A 308 -11.63 -23.71 3.90
CA LEU A 308 -12.36 -24.82 3.32
C LEU A 308 -11.65 -26.13 3.69
N PRO A 309 -12.39 -27.21 4.00
CA PRO A 309 -11.81 -28.52 4.32
C PRO A 309 -11.06 -29.15 3.15
#